data_b0e917d6ca9f012fb08ae703077fbed6
#
_entry.id   b0e917d6ca9f012fb08ae703077fbed6
#
_cell.length_a   1.000
_cell.length_b   1.000
_cell.length_c   1.000
_cell.angle_alpha   90.00
_cell.angle_beta   90.00
_cell.angle_gamma   90.00
#
_symmetry.space_group_name_H-M   'P 1'
#
loop_
_entity.id
_entity.type
_entity.pdbx_description
1 polymer ?
#
loop_
_entity_poly.entity_id
_entity_poly.type
_entity_poly.pdbx_seq_one_letter_code
_entity_poly.pdbx_strand_id
1 'polypeptide(L)'
;MSAAGNAEHAEHAENAENTENTENTEGSVEVTLAVGQQKELPAVPTAAGQPHGREMYAILEIGVRGNGAPGIAGGPAHGSGPVLAEVLIVDTSRSMLHPAAKLHAAKDATAAAIRLLPEGTAFAVLSGRFDATVVHPGPGRATMAVAGPAECEAAERAVRILEADGGTAIGTWLDLARRLLKQQSAPIKHVLLLTDGRNEHDHRSAVRLDTVLDACEGRFVCDAWGIGDDWDADLLLGIARRLHGRAGAVRDASELPAAYEELMSGLLGTAVPELRIKLTPTPGTVIRQVKQVVPIEQDLLATGAGFGERGAEYVTRAWGEEIRHFQVVLTADPTGHETGEDLQLAAVEVVVPDFGRTVRLPAPRPVLVRWTDNPLDASRQHPGVRRHELYQQASAAVARAHRAWLRRAEGRATADRELARALALAAELGDAPLLDELRRIEAAPGTGRVRDGLKDVDWQHLILSTAMTTPPRQPAAGAPAAHPPAAGPSAPPGPDELIECPGCRWIGPADSVYCGGDCGRLLKGAS
;
A
#
# COMPACT_ATOMS: atom_id res chain seq x y z
N MET A 1 -12.34 -23.89 -78.58
CA MET A 1 -10.96 -23.89 -78.12
C MET A 1 -10.76 -22.52 -77.46
N SER A 2 -10.49 -22.28 -76.25
CA SER A 2 -10.14 -23.02 -75.05
C SER A 2 -10.35 -22.04 -73.90
N ALA A 3 -11.02 -22.49 -72.90
CA ALA A 3 -11.11 -21.81 -71.60
C ALA A 3 -9.80 -22.00 -70.85
N ALA A 4 -9.14 -20.93 -70.47
CA ALA A 4 -8.18 -20.90 -69.36
C ALA A 4 -7.82 -19.42 -69.14
N GLY A 5 -8.13 -18.86 -68.00
CA GLY A 5 -7.73 -17.52 -67.62
C GLY A 5 -8.69 -16.81 -66.67
N ASN A 6 -9.03 -17.41 -65.55
CA ASN A 6 -9.71 -16.70 -64.45
C ASN A 6 -9.55 -17.50 -63.14
N ALA A 7 -8.29 -17.61 -62.68
CA ALA A 7 -8.00 -18.21 -61.34
C ALA A 7 -6.82 -17.53 -60.60
N GLU A 8 -6.35 -16.35 -61.04
CA GLU A 8 -5.19 -15.67 -60.39
C GLU A 8 -5.50 -14.29 -59.74
N HIS A 9 -6.78 -13.88 -59.66
CA HIS A 9 -7.12 -12.59 -59.05
C HIS A 9 -7.92 -12.68 -57.73
N ALA A 10 -8.09 -13.88 -57.18
CA ALA A 10 -8.81 -14.09 -55.89
C ALA A 10 -7.90 -14.31 -54.69
N GLU A 11 -6.58 -14.48 -54.83
CA GLU A 11 -5.64 -14.71 -53.69
C GLU A 11 -4.88 -13.45 -53.22
N HIS A 12 -5.08 -12.29 -53.82
CA HIS A 12 -4.44 -11.03 -53.43
C HIS A 12 -5.34 -10.07 -52.64
N ALA A 13 -6.59 -10.42 -52.35
CA ALA A 13 -7.52 -9.57 -51.62
C ALA A 13 -7.67 -9.95 -50.13
N GLU A 14 -7.19 -11.12 -49.69
CA GLU A 14 -7.30 -11.54 -48.27
C GLU A 14 -6.04 -11.27 -47.43
N ASN A 15 -4.96 -10.76 -48.02
CA ASN A 15 -3.73 -10.43 -47.28
C ASN A 15 -3.52 -8.94 -47.01
N ALA A 16 -4.50 -8.08 -47.29
CA ALA A 16 -4.42 -6.64 -47.07
C ALA A 16 -5.14 -6.12 -45.84
N GLU A 17 -5.93 -6.97 -45.12
CA GLU A 17 -6.66 -6.55 -43.89
C GLU A 17 -6.01 -6.95 -42.60
N ASN A 18 -4.80 -7.56 -42.59
CA ASN A 18 -4.15 -8.01 -41.36
C ASN A 18 -2.84 -7.28 -41.06
N THR A 19 -2.60 -6.09 -41.63
CA THR A 19 -1.38 -5.28 -41.43
C THR A 19 -1.63 -3.91 -40.82
N GLU A 20 -2.84 -3.60 -40.34
CA GLU A 20 -3.17 -2.28 -39.75
C GLU A 20 -3.40 -2.26 -38.24
N ASN A 21 -2.90 -3.23 -37.48
CA ASN A 21 -3.07 -3.19 -36.02
C ASN A 21 -1.80 -3.49 -35.23
N THR A 22 -0.62 -3.17 -35.78
CA THR A 22 0.68 -3.26 -35.07
C THR A 22 1.35 -1.88 -34.95
N GLU A 23 0.60 -0.79 -35.08
CA GLU A 23 1.16 0.54 -34.83
C GLU A 23 0.92 0.97 -33.38
N ASN A 24 2.01 1.16 -32.66
CA ASN A 24 2.15 1.92 -31.41
C ASN A 24 1.76 1.23 -30.09
N THR A 25 2.30 0.05 -29.80
CA THR A 25 2.30 -0.51 -28.43
C THR A 25 3.54 -0.17 -27.61
N GLU A 26 4.56 0.46 -28.20
CA GLU A 26 5.73 0.91 -27.47
C GLU A 26 5.40 2.16 -26.64
N GLY A 27 5.46 2.03 -25.31
CA GLY A 27 5.28 3.15 -24.39
C GLY A 27 3.87 3.32 -23.80
N SER A 28 2.93 2.39 -24.03
CA SER A 28 1.62 2.43 -23.40
C SER A 28 1.62 1.84 -21.98
N VAL A 29 0.87 2.46 -21.08
CA VAL A 29 0.61 1.94 -19.75
C VAL A 29 -0.72 1.21 -19.74
N GLU A 30 -0.77 0.02 -19.16
CA GLU A 30 -1.99 -0.73 -18.95
C GLU A 30 -2.40 -0.72 -17.48
N VAL A 31 -3.65 -0.38 -17.21
CA VAL A 31 -4.27 -0.46 -15.89
C VAL A 31 -5.28 -1.60 -15.88
N THR A 32 -5.24 -2.43 -14.86
CA THR A 32 -6.18 -3.55 -14.67
C THR A 32 -7.03 -3.34 -13.43
N LEU A 33 -8.26 -3.85 -13.44
CA LEU A 33 -9.18 -3.82 -12.30
C LEU A 33 -9.88 -5.17 -12.17
N ALA A 34 -9.71 -5.82 -11.02
CA ALA A 34 -10.50 -6.97 -10.62
C ALA A 34 -11.24 -6.67 -9.31
N VAL A 35 -12.43 -7.25 -9.15
CA VAL A 35 -13.24 -7.15 -7.94
C VAL A 35 -13.40 -8.54 -7.34
N GLY A 36 -12.72 -8.78 -6.24
CA GLY A 36 -12.84 -9.99 -5.43
C GLY A 36 -13.87 -9.76 -4.34
N GLN A 37 -14.94 -10.56 -4.29
CA GLN A 37 -16.01 -10.39 -3.31
C GLN A 37 -16.71 -11.70 -3.02
N GLN A 38 -17.20 -11.84 -1.81
CA GLN A 38 -18.23 -12.82 -1.51
C GLN A 38 -19.57 -12.13 -1.61
N LYS A 39 -20.32 -12.47 -2.65
CA LYS A 39 -21.58 -11.78 -2.94
C LYS A 39 -22.78 -12.31 -2.17
N GLU A 40 -22.70 -13.54 -1.65
CA GLU A 40 -23.81 -14.17 -0.92
C GLU A 40 -23.90 -13.62 0.50
N LEU A 41 -24.98 -12.88 0.80
CA LEU A 41 -25.29 -12.36 2.13
C LEU A 41 -26.65 -12.91 2.61
N PRO A 42 -26.81 -13.11 3.94
CA PRO A 42 -28.06 -13.62 4.49
C PRO A 42 -29.20 -12.62 4.24
N ALA A 43 -30.32 -13.11 3.72
CA ALA A 43 -31.54 -12.34 3.44
C ALA A 43 -32.34 -11.99 4.72
N VAL A 44 -32.04 -12.63 5.86
CA VAL A 44 -32.75 -12.41 7.12
C VAL A 44 -32.58 -10.97 7.58
N PRO A 45 -33.68 -10.21 7.85
CA PRO A 45 -33.56 -8.86 8.38
C PRO A 45 -32.80 -8.84 9.70
N THR A 46 -32.01 -7.79 9.94
CA THR A 46 -31.36 -7.57 11.23
C THR A 46 -32.41 -7.39 12.33
N ALA A 47 -32.14 -7.94 13.52
CA ALA A 47 -33.06 -7.80 14.65
C ALA A 47 -33.34 -6.32 14.98
N ALA A 48 -34.55 -6.02 15.44
CA ALA A 48 -34.97 -4.67 15.78
C ALA A 48 -33.97 -4.03 16.78
N GLY A 49 -33.37 -2.89 16.39
CA GLY A 49 -32.40 -2.16 17.20
C GLY A 49 -30.94 -2.29 16.71
N GLN A 50 -30.64 -3.11 15.72
CA GLN A 50 -29.37 -3.08 15.01
C GLN A 50 -29.41 -2.14 13.79
N PRO A 51 -28.26 -1.57 13.35
CA PRO A 51 -28.25 -0.72 12.16
C PRO A 51 -28.82 -1.50 10.96
N HIS A 52 -29.77 -0.87 10.24
CA HIS A 52 -30.38 -1.44 9.05
C HIS A 52 -29.30 -1.65 7.97
N GLY A 53 -29.12 -2.91 7.56
CA GLY A 53 -28.24 -3.30 6.45
C GLY A 53 -27.13 -4.27 6.85
N ARG A 54 -26.68 -5.04 5.86
CA ARG A 54 -25.57 -5.99 5.95
C ARG A 54 -24.33 -5.37 5.31
N GLU A 55 -23.17 -5.65 5.90
CA GLU A 55 -21.89 -5.24 5.33
C GLU A 55 -21.44 -6.22 4.26
N MET A 56 -21.16 -5.67 3.07
CA MET A 56 -20.53 -6.35 1.96
C MET A 56 -19.08 -5.93 1.89
N TYR A 57 -18.20 -6.90 1.91
CA TYR A 57 -16.74 -6.70 1.81
C TYR A 57 -16.29 -7.04 0.39
N ALA A 58 -15.62 -6.11 -0.27
CA ALA A 58 -15.00 -6.31 -1.57
C ALA A 58 -13.52 -5.91 -1.51
N ILE A 59 -12.68 -6.64 -2.24
CA ILE A 59 -11.28 -6.29 -2.51
C ILE A 59 -11.17 -5.87 -3.97
N LEU A 60 -10.77 -4.64 -4.20
CA LEU A 60 -10.39 -4.16 -5.51
C LEU A 60 -8.90 -4.46 -5.69
N GLU A 61 -8.56 -5.25 -6.69
CA GLU A 61 -7.20 -5.47 -7.13
C GLU A 61 -6.96 -4.59 -8.34
N ILE A 62 -6.10 -3.57 -8.19
CA ILE A 62 -5.75 -2.65 -9.26
C ILE A 62 -4.27 -2.85 -9.58
N GLY A 63 -3.98 -3.16 -10.83
CA GLY A 63 -2.62 -3.36 -11.34
C GLY A 63 -2.25 -2.29 -12.35
N VAL A 64 -0.99 -1.87 -12.32
CA VAL A 64 -0.38 -1.01 -13.34
C VAL A 64 0.79 -1.77 -13.96
N ARG A 65 0.83 -1.84 -15.29
CA ARG A 65 1.91 -2.46 -16.07
C ARG A 65 2.36 -1.51 -17.17
N GLY A 66 3.66 -1.35 -17.32
CA GLY A 66 4.25 -0.58 -18.40
C GLY A 66 4.72 -1.51 -19.53
N ASN A 67 4.16 -1.40 -20.73
CA ASN A 67 4.64 -2.15 -21.89
C ASN A 67 5.93 -1.53 -22.43
N GLY A 68 7.10 -1.81 -21.80
CA GLY A 68 8.38 -1.25 -22.20
C GLY A 68 8.48 0.27 -22.08
N ALA A 69 7.50 0.89 -21.43
CA ALA A 69 7.54 2.32 -21.18
C ALA A 69 8.66 2.61 -20.18
N PRO A 70 9.69 3.41 -20.54
CA PRO A 70 10.63 3.86 -19.54
C PRO A 70 9.85 4.61 -18.46
N GLY A 71 10.12 4.33 -17.19
CA GLY A 71 9.61 5.11 -16.07
C GLY A 71 9.93 6.60 -16.25
N ILE A 72 9.94 7.37 -15.21
CA ILE A 72 10.29 8.81 -15.25
C ILE A 72 11.64 9.05 -15.96
N ALA A 73 12.54 8.08 -15.89
CA ALA A 73 13.87 8.13 -16.52
C ALA A 73 13.85 8.21 -18.07
N GLY A 74 12.72 7.97 -18.72
CA GLY A 74 12.60 7.98 -20.19
C GLY A 74 12.49 9.34 -20.87
N GLY A 75 12.69 10.44 -20.15
CA GLY A 75 12.68 11.81 -20.68
C GLY A 75 11.26 12.41 -20.88
N PRO A 76 11.17 13.73 -21.08
CA PRO A 76 9.89 14.41 -21.20
C PRO A 76 9.22 14.08 -22.53
N ALA A 77 8.11 13.38 -22.49
CA ALA A 77 7.16 13.39 -23.59
C ALA A 77 6.45 14.77 -23.57
N HIS A 78 6.91 15.68 -24.40
CA HIS A 78 6.21 16.92 -24.78
C HIS A 78 5.82 17.88 -23.64
N GLY A 79 6.80 18.33 -22.83
CA GLY A 79 6.61 19.46 -21.91
C GLY A 79 7.94 20.05 -21.47
N SER A 80 8.07 21.38 -21.41
CA SER A 80 9.30 22.07 -21.05
C SER A 80 9.63 22.10 -19.56
N GLY A 81 8.97 21.26 -18.72
CA GLY A 81 9.12 21.26 -17.28
C GLY A 81 9.56 19.92 -16.69
N PRO A 82 10.02 19.90 -15.42
CA PRO A 82 10.42 18.68 -14.72
C PRO A 82 9.23 17.72 -14.53
N VAL A 83 9.48 16.43 -14.75
CA VAL A 83 8.49 15.36 -14.48
C VAL A 83 8.46 15.00 -13.00
N LEU A 84 9.61 15.11 -12.32
CA LEU A 84 9.80 14.82 -10.90
C LEU A 84 10.31 16.06 -10.17
N ALA A 85 9.76 16.30 -8.99
CA ALA A 85 10.30 17.22 -7.99
C ALA A 85 10.59 16.43 -6.70
N GLU A 86 11.87 16.38 -6.30
CA GLU A 86 12.37 15.56 -5.20
C GLU A 86 12.94 16.40 -4.07
N VAL A 87 12.56 16.12 -2.82
CA VAL A 87 13.18 16.72 -1.64
C VAL A 87 13.78 15.62 -0.77
N LEU A 88 15.09 15.66 -0.61
CA LEU A 88 15.84 14.77 0.27
C LEU A 88 16.03 15.45 1.62
N ILE A 89 15.44 14.91 2.68
CA ILE A 89 15.56 15.41 4.06
C ILE A 89 16.47 14.50 4.85
N VAL A 90 17.57 15.05 5.34
CA VAL A 90 18.55 14.34 6.18
C VAL A 90 18.46 14.87 7.60
N ASP A 91 18.16 13.99 8.55
CA ASP A 91 18.28 14.30 9.96
C ASP A 91 19.73 14.60 10.30
N THR A 92 19.96 15.77 10.84
CA THR A 92 21.25 16.23 11.34
C THR A 92 21.16 16.66 12.81
N SER A 93 20.22 16.04 13.55
CA SER A 93 20.13 16.19 15.00
C SER A 93 21.33 15.54 15.71
N ARG A 94 21.52 15.87 16.97
CA ARG A 94 22.69 15.42 17.75
C ARG A 94 22.74 13.89 17.92
N SER A 95 21.62 13.20 17.91
CA SER A 95 21.53 11.72 17.96
C SER A 95 22.28 11.04 16.82
N MET A 96 22.36 11.67 15.64
CA MET A 96 23.10 11.17 14.48
C MET A 96 24.63 11.04 14.70
N LEU A 97 25.16 11.59 15.81
CA LEU A 97 26.57 11.42 16.20
C LEU A 97 26.82 10.11 16.97
N HIS A 98 25.77 9.41 17.39
CA HIS A 98 25.92 8.23 18.25
C HIS A 98 25.19 6.99 17.70
N PRO A 99 25.92 6.05 17.07
CA PRO A 99 27.32 6.11 16.65
C PRO A 99 27.53 7.07 15.46
N ALA A 100 28.73 7.65 15.31
CA ALA A 100 29.06 8.58 14.22
C ALA A 100 28.85 7.97 12.81
N ALA A 101 28.84 6.65 12.70
CA ALA A 101 28.54 5.91 11.47
C ALA A 101 27.15 6.24 10.89
N LYS A 102 26.15 6.59 11.72
CA LYS A 102 24.81 6.97 11.26
C LYS A 102 24.85 8.18 10.32
N LEU A 103 25.48 9.28 10.76
CA LEU A 103 25.59 10.48 9.93
C LEU A 103 26.39 10.23 8.66
N HIS A 104 27.43 9.39 8.74
CA HIS A 104 28.24 9.03 7.57
C HIS A 104 27.40 8.27 6.53
N ALA A 105 26.70 7.23 6.97
CA ALA A 105 25.83 6.45 6.12
C ALA A 105 24.67 7.28 5.52
N ALA A 106 24.11 8.20 6.30
CA ALA A 106 23.08 9.12 5.81
C ALA A 106 23.60 10.04 4.71
N LYS A 107 24.83 10.55 4.84
CA LYS A 107 25.48 11.34 3.79
C LYS A 107 25.76 10.52 2.54
N ASP A 108 26.28 9.31 2.69
CA ASP A 108 26.60 8.41 1.57
C ASP A 108 25.33 7.99 0.82
N ALA A 109 24.27 7.64 1.54
CA ALA A 109 22.98 7.30 0.96
C ALA A 109 22.35 8.49 0.22
N THR A 110 22.39 9.69 0.82
CA THR A 110 21.88 10.90 0.18
C THR A 110 22.68 11.23 -1.09
N ALA A 111 24.00 11.09 -1.05
CA ALA A 111 24.84 11.26 -2.24
C ALA A 111 24.53 10.21 -3.32
N ALA A 112 24.27 8.97 -2.94
CA ALA A 112 23.83 7.93 -3.88
C ALA A 112 22.47 8.29 -4.52
N ALA A 113 21.49 8.73 -3.72
CA ALA A 113 20.19 9.17 -4.22
C ALA A 113 20.31 10.35 -5.20
N ILE A 114 21.17 11.34 -4.90
CA ILE A 114 21.42 12.49 -5.80
C ILE A 114 21.95 12.02 -7.17
N ARG A 115 22.87 11.05 -7.21
CA ARG A 115 23.42 10.51 -8.45
C ARG A 115 22.41 9.77 -9.32
N LEU A 116 21.34 9.26 -8.71
CA LEU A 116 20.27 8.57 -9.43
C LEU A 116 19.20 9.51 -9.98
N LEU A 117 19.22 10.80 -9.62
CA LEU A 117 18.25 11.76 -10.12
C LEU A 117 18.41 11.94 -11.65
N PRO A 118 17.33 11.75 -12.43
CA PRO A 118 17.35 12.03 -13.86
C PRO A 118 17.66 13.49 -14.12
N GLU A 119 18.37 13.75 -15.22
CA GLU A 119 18.61 15.12 -15.68
C GLU A 119 17.28 15.87 -15.89
N GLY A 120 17.22 17.10 -15.45
CA GLY A 120 16.01 17.92 -15.49
C GLY A 120 15.07 17.76 -14.26
N THR A 121 15.35 16.84 -13.33
CA THR A 121 14.59 16.74 -12.06
C THR A 121 14.77 18.00 -11.23
N ALA A 122 13.66 18.59 -10.75
CA ALA A 122 13.73 19.64 -9.73
C ALA A 122 14.05 19.00 -8.38
N PHE A 123 15.12 19.43 -7.69
CA PHE A 123 15.47 18.81 -6.41
C PHE A 123 16.02 19.80 -5.38
N ALA A 124 15.90 19.42 -4.11
CA ALA A 124 16.52 20.12 -2.99
C ALA A 124 16.97 19.12 -1.91
N VAL A 125 18.05 19.48 -1.20
CA VAL A 125 18.49 18.75 -0.02
C VAL A 125 18.28 19.61 1.21
N LEU A 126 17.62 19.06 2.22
CA LEU A 126 17.36 19.73 3.49
C LEU A 126 18.12 19.04 4.62
N SER A 127 18.64 19.85 5.54
CA SER A 127 19.14 19.42 6.86
C SER A 127 18.04 19.67 7.88
N GLY A 128 17.64 18.63 8.59
CA GLY A 128 16.61 18.66 9.63
C GLY A 128 17.23 18.72 11.03
N ARG A 129 16.81 19.72 11.83
CA ARG A 129 17.14 19.89 13.25
C ARG A 129 15.90 20.40 14.01
N PHE A 130 16.07 21.33 14.97
CA PHE A 130 14.95 22.10 15.51
C PHE A 130 14.18 22.84 14.41
N ASP A 131 14.92 23.31 13.40
CA ASP A 131 14.40 23.90 12.18
C ASP A 131 15.03 23.20 10.98
N ALA A 132 14.35 23.27 9.83
CA ALA A 132 14.91 22.79 8.58
C ALA A 132 15.65 23.91 7.84
N THR A 133 16.77 23.56 7.22
CA THR A 133 17.54 24.46 6.37
C THR A 133 17.80 23.84 5.00
N VAL A 134 17.77 24.69 3.94
CA VAL A 134 18.12 24.24 2.59
C VAL A 134 19.64 24.12 2.49
N VAL A 135 20.14 22.90 2.31
CA VAL A 135 21.55 22.58 2.10
C VAL A 135 21.95 22.85 0.66
N HIS A 136 21.11 22.37 -0.27
CA HIS A 136 21.26 22.61 -1.71
C HIS A 136 19.89 22.98 -2.29
N PRO A 137 19.82 24.03 -3.12
CA PRO A 137 20.87 24.85 -3.76
C PRO A 137 21.53 25.92 -2.90
N GLY A 138 21.32 25.91 -1.60
CA GLY A 138 22.03 26.75 -0.65
C GLY A 138 21.13 27.48 0.34
N PRO A 139 21.67 27.90 1.49
CA PRO A 139 20.91 28.54 2.55
C PRO A 139 20.20 29.81 2.09
N GLY A 140 18.95 30.01 2.57
CA GLY A 140 18.16 31.19 2.27
C GLY A 140 17.51 31.21 0.88
N ARG A 141 17.77 30.22 0.02
CA ARG A 141 17.08 30.07 -1.26
C ARG A 141 15.76 29.31 -1.04
N ALA A 142 14.67 29.91 -1.42
CA ALA A 142 13.35 29.30 -1.39
C ALA A 142 13.01 28.58 -2.72
N THR A 143 14.02 28.13 -3.46
CA THR A 143 13.90 27.48 -4.79
C THR A 143 14.58 26.14 -4.79
N MET A 144 14.20 25.29 -5.73
CA MET A 144 14.86 24.01 -5.99
C MET A 144 15.87 24.16 -7.12
N ALA A 145 16.92 23.33 -7.13
CA ALA A 145 17.85 23.18 -8.24
C ALA A 145 17.26 22.28 -9.32
N VAL A 146 17.85 22.29 -10.51
CA VAL A 146 17.54 21.34 -11.58
C VAL A 146 18.70 20.38 -11.73
N ALA A 147 18.44 19.08 -11.63
CA ALA A 147 19.46 18.04 -11.68
C ALA A 147 20.18 18.05 -13.02
N GLY A 148 21.48 18.00 -12.93
CA GLY A 148 22.46 17.88 -14.01
C GLY A 148 23.83 17.66 -13.38
N PRO A 149 24.87 17.28 -14.13
CA PRO A 149 26.14 16.85 -13.56
C PRO A 149 26.73 17.86 -12.57
N ALA A 150 26.78 19.14 -12.93
CA ALA A 150 27.37 20.19 -12.08
C ALA A 150 26.57 20.44 -10.79
N GLU A 151 25.23 20.43 -10.86
CA GLU A 151 24.33 20.63 -9.71
C GLU A 151 24.35 19.42 -8.77
N CYS A 152 24.36 18.20 -9.33
CA CYS A 152 24.48 16.99 -8.52
C CYS A 152 25.81 16.94 -7.75
N GLU A 153 26.94 17.25 -8.43
CA GLU A 153 28.24 17.35 -7.74
C GLU A 153 28.26 18.45 -6.67
N ALA A 154 27.63 19.59 -6.91
CA ALA A 154 27.53 20.66 -5.92
C ALA A 154 26.69 20.22 -4.70
N ALA A 155 25.57 19.51 -4.92
CA ALA A 155 24.74 18.95 -3.88
C ALA A 155 25.51 17.90 -3.05
N GLU A 156 26.21 16.97 -3.70
CA GLU A 156 27.06 15.98 -3.00
C GLU A 156 28.12 16.64 -2.12
N ARG A 157 28.80 17.69 -2.62
CA ARG A 157 29.77 18.44 -1.81
C ARG A 157 29.11 19.08 -0.59
N ALA A 158 27.91 19.65 -0.77
CA ALA A 158 27.16 20.26 0.33
C ALA A 158 26.71 19.24 1.38
N VAL A 159 26.31 18.04 0.95
CA VAL A 159 25.94 16.93 1.84
C VAL A 159 27.16 16.45 2.65
N ARG A 160 28.33 16.33 2.06
CA ARG A 160 29.55 15.84 2.73
C ARG A 160 29.96 16.67 3.91
N ILE A 161 29.71 17.98 3.90
CA ILE A 161 30.10 18.92 4.96
C ILE A 161 29.01 19.09 6.04
N LEU A 162 27.90 18.37 5.97
CA LEU A 162 26.85 18.43 6.99
C LEU A 162 27.42 18.06 8.36
N GLU A 163 27.02 18.80 9.37
CA GLU A 163 27.35 18.53 10.77
C GLU A 163 26.06 18.32 11.55
N ALA A 164 26.09 17.40 12.51
CA ALA A 164 24.95 17.14 13.36
C ALA A 164 24.99 18.00 14.63
N ASP A 165 23.88 18.67 14.91
CA ASP A 165 23.63 19.43 16.13
C ASP A 165 22.13 19.69 16.33
N GLY A 166 21.73 20.06 17.53
CA GLY A 166 20.35 20.39 17.85
C GLY A 166 19.46 19.17 18.12
N GLY A 167 18.17 19.32 17.95
CA GLY A 167 17.15 18.30 18.20
C GLY A 167 16.28 18.04 16.97
N THR A 168 15.25 17.21 17.12
CA THR A 168 14.40 16.70 16.05
C THR A 168 13.01 17.33 16.10
N ALA A 169 12.62 18.09 15.05
CA ALA A 169 11.29 18.69 14.88
C ALA A 169 10.80 18.49 13.44
N ILE A 170 10.36 17.27 13.13
CA ILE A 170 10.02 16.79 11.77
C ILE A 170 8.95 17.67 11.11
N GLY A 171 8.01 18.22 11.88
CA GLY A 171 7.01 19.15 11.37
C GLY A 171 7.61 20.31 10.59
N THR A 172 8.71 20.92 11.10
CA THR A 172 9.38 22.03 10.40
C THR A 172 10.03 21.60 9.09
N TRP A 173 10.52 20.37 9.03
CA TRP A 173 11.18 19.82 7.85
C TRP A 173 10.18 19.59 6.71
N LEU A 174 9.05 18.96 7.04
CA LEU A 174 7.97 18.71 6.07
C LEU A 174 7.30 20.02 5.63
N ASP A 175 7.16 21.03 6.51
CA ASP A 175 6.63 22.33 6.10
C ASP A 175 7.56 23.06 5.11
N LEU A 176 8.88 22.98 5.31
CA LEU A 176 9.83 23.54 4.34
C LEU A 176 9.75 22.81 3.00
N ALA A 177 9.72 21.46 3.01
CA ALA A 177 9.54 20.66 1.82
C ALA A 177 8.24 21.02 1.07
N ARG A 178 7.12 21.14 1.79
CA ARG A 178 5.83 21.58 1.25
C ARG A 178 5.93 22.94 0.55
N ARG A 179 6.62 23.91 1.15
CA ARG A 179 6.80 25.25 0.55
C ARG A 179 7.63 25.20 -0.73
N LEU A 180 8.67 24.38 -0.79
CA LEU A 180 9.50 24.19 -1.99
C LEU A 180 8.70 23.49 -3.10
N LEU A 181 8.05 22.37 -2.79
CA LEU A 181 7.28 21.56 -3.75
C LEU A 181 6.03 22.28 -4.28
N LYS A 182 5.45 23.22 -3.50
CA LYS A 182 4.33 24.02 -3.95
C LYS A 182 4.67 24.86 -5.18
N GLN A 183 5.92 25.26 -5.35
CA GLN A 183 6.38 26.09 -6.45
C GLN A 183 6.68 25.29 -7.74
N GLN A 184 6.64 23.97 -7.64
CA GLN A 184 6.96 23.08 -8.78
C GLN A 184 5.69 22.67 -9.52
N SER A 185 5.78 22.63 -10.84
CA SER A 185 4.72 22.14 -11.74
C SER A 185 4.81 20.63 -12.01
N ALA A 186 5.87 19.96 -11.51
CA ALA A 186 6.09 18.53 -11.72
C ALA A 186 4.86 17.71 -11.30
N PRO A 187 4.40 16.75 -12.13
CA PRO A 187 3.27 15.89 -11.80
C PRO A 187 3.60 14.93 -10.65
N ILE A 188 4.88 14.56 -10.48
CA ILE A 188 5.34 13.72 -9.38
C ILE A 188 6.13 14.60 -8.42
N LYS A 189 5.65 14.67 -7.17
CA LYS A 189 6.28 15.39 -6.07
C LYS A 189 6.56 14.41 -4.95
N HIS A 190 7.81 14.28 -4.57
CA HIS A 190 8.24 13.29 -3.61
C HIS A 190 9.15 13.88 -2.54
N VAL A 191 9.11 13.30 -1.35
CA VAL A 191 9.98 13.59 -0.22
C VAL A 191 10.56 12.30 0.29
N LEU A 192 11.86 12.20 0.38
CA LEU A 192 12.56 11.12 1.07
C LEU A 192 13.06 11.66 2.42
N LEU A 193 12.48 11.16 3.51
CA LEU A 193 12.79 11.56 4.87
C LEU A 193 13.63 10.48 5.55
N LEU A 194 14.82 10.84 6.03
CA LEU A 194 15.66 9.99 6.87
C LEU A 194 15.79 10.60 8.27
N THR A 195 15.51 9.81 9.30
CA THR A 195 15.68 10.22 10.71
C THR A 195 16.16 9.04 11.56
N ASP A 196 16.94 9.34 12.60
CA ASP A 196 17.31 8.38 13.65
C ASP A 196 16.56 8.64 14.95
N GLY A 197 15.69 9.67 14.97
CA GLY A 197 15.12 10.21 16.19
C GLY A 197 13.59 10.13 16.26
N ARG A 198 13.14 10.27 17.49
CA ARG A 198 11.73 10.54 17.83
C ARG A 198 11.49 12.03 17.69
N ASN A 199 10.34 12.45 17.25
CA ASN A 199 9.98 13.87 17.07
C ASN A 199 9.86 14.62 18.42
N GLU A 200 10.90 14.59 19.24
CA GLU A 200 10.89 15.01 20.65
C GLU A 200 10.65 16.51 20.84
N HIS A 201 11.00 17.32 19.86
CA HIS A 201 10.95 18.77 19.93
C HIS A 201 9.74 19.39 19.23
N ASP A 202 8.81 18.58 18.77
CA ASP A 202 7.59 19.03 18.12
C ASP A 202 6.80 20.05 18.97
N HIS A 203 6.72 19.80 20.29
CA HIS A 203 6.01 20.67 21.24
C HIS A 203 6.65 22.06 21.43
N ARG A 204 7.91 22.22 21.06
CA ARG A 204 8.65 23.51 21.10
C ARG A 204 8.65 24.21 19.75
N SER A 205 8.26 23.50 18.70
CA SER A 205 8.19 24.05 17.35
C SER A 205 6.98 24.96 17.18
N ALA A 206 7.15 26.01 16.40
CA ALA A 206 6.03 26.85 15.95
C ALA A 206 5.08 26.09 15.01
N VAL A 207 5.54 24.97 14.44
CA VAL A 207 4.82 24.19 13.44
C VAL A 207 4.78 22.74 13.91
N ARG A 208 3.61 22.30 14.36
CA ARG A 208 3.40 20.93 14.86
C ARG A 208 3.23 19.94 13.71
N LEU A 209 3.76 18.74 13.90
CA LEU A 209 3.75 17.68 12.88
C LEU A 209 2.33 17.37 12.37
N ASP A 210 1.37 17.15 13.27
CA ASP A 210 -0.01 16.82 12.88
C ASP A 210 -0.62 17.88 11.95
N THR A 211 -0.46 19.17 12.32
CA THR A 211 -0.95 20.30 11.52
C THR A 211 -0.28 20.35 10.15
N VAL A 212 1.01 20.02 10.09
CA VAL A 212 1.75 19.99 8.83
C VAL A 212 1.33 18.83 7.97
N LEU A 213 1.12 17.66 8.55
CA LEU A 213 0.64 16.50 7.81
C LEU A 213 -0.70 16.78 7.13
N ASP A 214 -1.65 17.44 7.84
CA ASP A 214 -2.91 17.91 7.26
C ASP A 214 -2.69 18.86 6.07
N ALA A 215 -1.74 19.79 6.21
CA ALA A 215 -1.41 20.75 5.15
C ALA A 215 -0.64 20.14 3.96
N CYS A 216 0.02 18.99 4.15
CA CYS A 216 0.81 18.28 3.16
C CYS A 216 -0.01 17.22 2.41
N GLU A 217 -1.10 16.74 3.01
CA GLU A 217 -1.92 15.67 2.44
C GLU A 217 -2.35 15.98 1.01
N GLY A 218 -2.14 15.00 0.12
CA GLY A 218 -2.46 15.13 -1.29
C GLY A 218 -1.55 16.07 -2.10
N ARG A 219 -0.50 16.65 -1.51
CA ARG A 219 0.39 17.58 -2.22
C ARG A 219 1.69 16.93 -2.70
N PHE A 220 2.15 15.91 -2.02
CA PHE A 220 3.32 15.11 -2.38
C PHE A 220 3.27 13.76 -1.66
N VAL A 221 4.09 12.82 -2.11
CA VAL A 221 4.30 11.51 -1.46
C VAL A 221 5.54 11.63 -0.57
N CYS A 222 5.53 11.00 0.62
CA CYS A 222 6.70 10.99 1.51
C CYS A 222 7.04 9.58 1.96
N ASP A 223 8.22 9.10 1.56
CA ASP A 223 8.82 7.89 2.10
C ASP A 223 9.63 8.26 3.36
N ALA A 224 9.33 7.59 4.49
CA ALA A 224 9.93 7.88 5.79
C ALA A 224 10.77 6.71 6.29
N TRP A 225 12.06 6.95 6.53
CA TRP A 225 13.03 5.91 6.86
C TRP A 225 13.76 6.16 8.17
N GLY A 226 13.81 5.09 8.99
CA GLY A 226 14.55 5.05 10.24
C GLY A 226 15.97 4.50 10.08
N ILE A 227 16.90 5.06 10.83
CA ILE A 227 18.29 4.57 10.94
C ILE A 227 18.71 4.45 12.40
N GLY A 228 19.37 3.36 12.76
CA GLY A 228 19.87 3.14 14.14
C GLY A 228 18.77 2.64 15.08
N ASP A 229 18.85 3.03 16.37
CA ASP A 229 18.10 2.37 17.45
C ASP A 229 16.98 3.25 18.07
N ASP A 230 16.90 4.55 17.74
CA ASP A 230 16.08 5.51 18.51
C ASP A 230 14.82 6.01 17.78
N TRP A 231 14.59 5.60 16.52
CA TRP A 231 13.41 5.98 15.75
C TRP A 231 12.13 5.27 16.27
N ASP A 232 10.99 5.78 15.84
CA ASP A 232 9.65 5.29 16.25
C ASP A 232 8.85 4.83 15.04
N ALA A 233 8.39 3.57 15.06
CA ALA A 233 7.65 2.96 13.95
C ALA A 233 6.30 3.62 13.72
N ASP A 234 5.57 3.96 14.79
CA ASP A 234 4.25 4.59 14.68
C ASP A 234 4.36 5.99 14.06
N LEU A 235 5.44 6.72 14.38
CA LEU A 235 5.75 8.01 13.78
C LEU A 235 6.01 7.89 12.28
N LEU A 236 6.91 6.99 11.86
CA LEU A 236 7.25 6.79 10.45
C LEU A 236 6.03 6.30 9.65
N LEU A 237 5.28 5.33 10.19
CA LEU A 237 4.04 4.84 9.60
C LEU A 237 2.97 5.93 9.53
N GLY A 238 2.86 6.78 10.55
CA GLY A 238 1.95 7.91 10.58
C GLY A 238 2.22 8.91 9.45
N ILE A 239 3.49 9.26 9.23
CA ILE A 239 3.92 10.14 8.14
C ILE A 239 3.64 9.47 6.78
N ALA A 240 4.11 8.23 6.60
CA ALA A 240 3.95 7.51 5.34
C ALA A 240 2.48 7.33 4.95
N ARG A 241 1.62 6.92 5.89
CA ARG A 241 0.18 6.76 5.66
C ARG A 241 -0.52 8.06 5.28
N ARG A 242 -0.22 9.16 5.99
CA ARG A 242 -0.82 10.47 5.70
C ARG A 242 -0.36 11.05 4.37
N LEU A 243 0.88 10.75 3.95
CA LEU A 243 1.50 11.30 2.74
C LEU A 243 1.65 10.28 1.62
N HIS A 244 0.90 9.16 1.68
CA HIS A 244 0.79 8.14 0.63
C HIS A 244 2.11 7.47 0.22
N GLY A 245 3.11 7.48 1.10
CA GLY A 245 4.41 6.86 0.89
C GLY A 245 4.59 5.54 1.61
N ARG A 246 5.85 5.14 1.75
CA ARG A 246 6.27 3.93 2.47
C ARG A 246 7.00 4.30 3.74
N ALA A 247 6.98 3.41 4.73
CA ALA A 247 7.83 3.50 5.91
C ALA A 247 8.79 2.33 5.92
N GLY A 248 10.03 2.57 6.30
CA GLY A 248 11.05 1.53 6.40
C GLY A 248 12.13 1.89 7.41
N ALA A 249 13.02 0.96 7.68
CA ALA A 249 14.21 1.21 8.48
C ALA A 249 15.31 0.22 8.13
N VAL A 250 16.55 0.64 8.28
CA VAL A 250 17.72 -0.23 8.17
C VAL A 250 18.24 -0.61 9.56
N ARG A 251 18.64 -1.87 9.73
CA ARG A 251 19.23 -2.34 10.99
C ARG A 251 20.67 -1.89 11.15
N ASP A 252 21.41 -1.95 10.06
CA ASP A 252 22.80 -1.48 9.99
C ASP A 252 22.88 -0.25 9.08
N ALA A 253 23.60 0.76 9.53
CA ALA A 253 23.81 1.98 8.77
C ALA A 253 24.45 1.73 7.39
N SER A 254 25.23 0.66 7.24
CA SER A 254 25.85 0.27 5.97
C SER A 254 24.85 -0.20 4.91
N GLU A 255 23.62 -0.60 5.31
CA GLU A 255 22.56 -1.03 4.40
C GLU A 255 21.84 0.17 3.74
N LEU A 256 21.97 1.37 4.32
CA LEU A 256 21.20 2.54 3.91
C LEU A 256 21.41 2.97 2.45
N PRO A 257 22.64 2.98 1.88
CA PRO A 257 22.84 3.32 0.48
C PRO A 257 22.06 2.40 -0.47
N ALA A 258 22.12 1.09 -0.25
CA ALA A 258 21.39 0.12 -1.08
C ALA A 258 19.86 0.27 -0.95
N ALA A 259 19.36 0.53 0.28
CA ALA A 259 17.95 0.80 0.50
C ALA A 259 17.49 2.08 -0.23
N TYR A 260 18.31 3.12 -0.26
CA TYR A 260 18.01 4.35 -0.99
C TYR A 260 18.04 4.14 -2.51
N GLU A 261 18.98 3.35 -3.02
CA GLU A 261 19.01 2.98 -4.46
C GLU A 261 17.74 2.24 -4.86
N GLU A 262 17.27 1.32 -4.03
CA GLU A 262 16.01 0.60 -4.26
C GLU A 262 14.79 1.56 -4.25
N LEU A 263 14.71 2.45 -3.27
CA LEU A 263 13.65 3.47 -3.18
C LEU A 263 13.64 4.39 -4.40
N MET A 264 14.79 4.92 -4.76
CA MET A 264 14.92 5.81 -5.92
C MET A 264 14.58 5.07 -7.22
N SER A 265 15.03 3.83 -7.37
CA SER A 265 14.67 3.00 -8.52
C SER A 265 13.16 2.76 -8.61
N GLY A 266 12.51 2.49 -7.48
CA GLY A 266 11.06 2.36 -7.39
C GLY A 266 10.34 3.67 -7.77
N LEU A 267 10.80 4.81 -7.26
CA LEU A 267 10.26 6.12 -7.60
C LEU A 267 10.43 6.44 -9.09
N LEU A 268 11.62 6.22 -9.63
CA LEU A 268 11.92 6.43 -11.05
C LEU A 268 11.17 5.47 -11.97
N GLY A 269 10.79 4.30 -11.46
CA GLY A 269 9.91 3.33 -12.10
C GLY A 269 8.43 3.73 -12.10
N THR A 270 8.05 4.91 -11.56
CA THR A 270 6.65 5.35 -11.54
C THR A 270 6.10 5.45 -12.97
N ALA A 271 5.08 4.62 -13.23
CA ALA A 271 4.41 4.56 -14.52
C ALA A 271 3.21 5.52 -14.60
N VAL A 272 2.48 5.70 -13.48
CA VAL A 272 1.30 6.55 -13.36
C VAL A 272 1.43 7.48 -12.14
N PRO A 273 1.47 8.80 -12.35
CA PRO A 273 1.59 9.76 -11.25
C PRO A 273 0.38 9.77 -10.29
N GLU A 274 -0.83 9.71 -10.86
CA GLU A 274 -2.09 9.75 -10.12
C GLU A 274 -3.11 8.80 -10.75
N LEU A 275 -3.76 8.00 -9.90
CA LEU A 275 -4.85 7.12 -10.27
C LEU A 275 -6.02 7.39 -9.32
N ARG A 276 -7.23 7.48 -9.87
CA ARG A 276 -8.45 7.77 -9.13
C ARG A 276 -9.39 6.57 -9.18
N ILE A 277 -9.85 6.17 -8.00
CA ILE A 277 -10.86 5.12 -7.84
C ILE A 277 -12.20 5.80 -7.63
N LYS A 278 -13.13 5.62 -8.54
CA LYS A 278 -14.49 6.13 -8.45
C LYS A 278 -15.42 5.02 -8.01
N LEU A 279 -16.17 5.28 -6.94
CA LEU A 279 -17.21 4.41 -6.44
C LEU A 279 -18.56 5.12 -6.59
N THR A 280 -19.46 4.51 -7.34
CA THR A 280 -20.83 5.01 -7.53
C THR A 280 -21.82 4.02 -6.93
N PRO A 281 -22.24 4.23 -5.66
CA PRO A 281 -23.20 3.35 -5.00
C PRO A 281 -24.60 3.53 -5.61
N THR A 282 -25.38 2.44 -5.62
CA THR A 282 -26.81 2.45 -5.97
C THR A 282 -27.64 3.08 -4.84
N PRO A 283 -28.89 3.51 -5.11
CA PRO A 283 -29.78 4.00 -4.07
C PRO A 283 -29.92 3.02 -2.92
N GLY A 284 -29.81 3.52 -1.67
CA GLY A 284 -29.87 2.69 -0.46
C GLY A 284 -28.55 2.04 -0.05
N THR A 285 -27.50 2.08 -0.89
CA THR A 285 -26.17 1.60 -0.54
C THR A 285 -25.32 2.73 0.06
N VAL A 286 -24.59 2.44 1.14
CA VAL A 286 -23.69 3.40 1.82
C VAL A 286 -22.27 2.86 1.83
N ILE A 287 -21.30 3.69 1.43
CA ILE A 287 -19.88 3.40 1.54
C ILE A 287 -19.47 3.59 3.01
N ARG A 288 -19.05 2.52 3.67
CA ARG A 288 -18.63 2.53 5.09
C ARG A 288 -17.12 2.62 5.24
N GLN A 289 -16.38 2.01 4.32
CA GLN A 289 -14.93 2.00 4.36
C GLN A 289 -14.37 1.93 2.95
N VAL A 290 -13.29 2.66 2.73
CA VAL A 290 -12.40 2.50 1.59
C VAL A 290 -10.98 2.59 2.14
N LYS A 291 -10.23 1.51 2.01
CA LYS A 291 -8.91 1.39 2.61
C LYS A 291 -7.97 0.70 1.64
N GLN A 292 -6.80 1.28 1.36
CA GLN A 292 -5.71 0.53 0.76
C GLN A 292 -5.22 -0.51 1.78
N VAL A 293 -5.01 -1.75 1.35
CA VAL A 293 -4.58 -2.84 2.23
C VAL A 293 -3.28 -3.51 1.77
N VAL A 294 -2.85 -3.24 0.55
CA VAL A 294 -1.56 -3.63 -0.03
C VAL A 294 -1.02 -2.45 -0.81
N PRO A 295 0.26 -2.08 -0.69
CA PRO A 295 1.32 -2.68 0.13
C PRO A 295 1.32 -2.19 1.59
N ILE A 296 0.64 -1.11 1.89
CA ILE A 296 0.52 -0.53 3.24
C ILE A 296 -0.94 -0.21 3.54
N GLU A 297 -1.36 -0.43 4.78
CA GLU A 297 -2.71 -0.08 5.20
C GLU A 297 -2.88 1.43 5.32
N GLN A 298 -3.85 1.98 4.56
CA GLN A 298 -4.17 3.40 4.55
C GLN A 298 -5.68 3.60 4.42
N ASP A 299 -6.28 4.34 5.34
CA ASP A 299 -7.69 4.73 5.25
C ASP A 299 -7.86 5.86 4.24
N LEU A 300 -8.75 5.67 3.27
CA LEU A 300 -9.05 6.65 2.23
C LEU A 300 -10.45 7.25 2.39
N LEU A 301 -11.27 6.76 3.31
CA LEU A 301 -12.67 7.17 3.41
C LEU A 301 -12.81 8.68 3.60
N ALA A 302 -12.02 9.26 4.50
CA ALA A 302 -12.05 10.69 4.80
C ALA A 302 -11.51 11.58 3.65
N THR A 303 -10.72 11.01 2.73
CA THR A 303 -10.13 11.73 1.59
C THR A 303 -11.04 11.74 0.35
N GLY A 304 -12.17 11.02 0.42
CA GLY A 304 -13.11 10.90 -0.68
C GLY A 304 -13.72 12.24 -1.07
N ALA A 305 -13.54 12.64 -2.32
CA ALA A 305 -14.21 13.80 -2.90
C ALA A 305 -15.54 13.37 -3.51
N GLY A 306 -16.59 14.18 -3.32
CA GLY A 306 -17.89 13.91 -3.92
C GLY A 306 -17.84 13.88 -5.45
N PHE A 307 -18.48 12.89 -6.06
CA PHE A 307 -18.56 12.70 -7.49
C PHE A 307 -19.99 12.38 -7.91
N GLY A 308 -20.55 13.20 -8.82
CA GLY A 308 -21.95 13.09 -9.20
C GLY A 308 -22.89 13.28 -7.98
N GLU A 309 -24.06 12.65 -8.00
CA GLU A 309 -25.05 12.79 -6.92
C GLU A 309 -24.73 11.94 -5.68
N ARG A 310 -24.08 10.78 -5.85
CA ARG A 310 -23.89 9.78 -4.78
C ARG A 310 -22.51 9.15 -4.76
N GLY A 311 -21.71 9.40 -5.79
CA GLY A 311 -20.38 8.82 -5.93
C GLY A 311 -19.33 9.52 -5.08
N ALA A 312 -18.24 8.80 -4.85
CA ALA A 312 -17.01 9.33 -4.23
C ALA A 312 -15.80 8.92 -5.07
N GLU A 313 -14.85 9.83 -5.16
CA GLU A 313 -13.57 9.65 -5.85
C GLU A 313 -12.43 9.65 -4.85
N TYR A 314 -11.57 8.63 -4.92
CA TYR A 314 -10.43 8.46 -4.03
C TYR A 314 -9.14 8.52 -4.84
N VAL A 315 -8.26 9.45 -4.46
CA VAL A 315 -7.01 9.71 -5.18
C VAL A 315 -5.87 8.89 -4.58
N THR A 316 -5.15 8.17 -5.44
CA THR A 316 -3.93 7.45 -5.09
C THR A 316 -2.79 7.89 -6.00
N ARG A 317 -1.53 7.79 -5.53
CA ARG A 317 -0.38 8.40 -6.22
C ARG A 317 0.80 7.47 -6.34
N ALA A 318 1.75 7.87 -7.20
CA ALA A 318 3.05 7.23 -7.39
C ALA A 318 2.93 5.72 -7.63
N TRP A 319 2.26 5.34 -8.72
CA TRP A 319 2.13 3.96 -9.13
C TRP A 319 3.32 3.54 -10.00
N GLY A 320 4.09 2.57 -9.53
CA GLY A 320 5.03 1.81 -10.34
C GLY A 320 4.35 0.65 -11.08
N GLU A 321 5.14 -0.27 -11.62
CA GLU A 321 4.62 -1.55 -12.11
C GLU A 321 4.30 -2.46 -10.91
N GLU A 322 3.10 -2.31 -10.38
CA GLU A 322 2.70 -2.96 -9.15
C GLU A 322 1.21 -3.26 -9.11
N ILE A 323 0.82 -4.09 -8.15
CA ILE A 323 -0.57 -4.36 -7.83
C ILE A 323 -0.84 -3.83 -6.43
N ARG A 324 -1.89 -3.01 -6.29
CA ARG A 324 -2.41 -2.56 -5.00
C ARG A 324 -3.80 -3.12 -4.75
N HIS A 325 -4.06 -3.45 -3.48
CA HIS A 325 -5.38 -3.93 -3.07
C HIS A 325 -6.08 -2.87 -2.23
N PHE A 326 -7.37 -2.71 -2.48
CA PHE A 326 -8.24 -1.81 -1.72
C PHE A 326 -9.43 -2.59 -1.19
N GLN A 327 -9.65 -2.53 0.11
CA GLN A 327 -10.86 -3.04 0.74
C GLN A 327 -11.95 -1.96 0.69
N VAL A 328 -13.11 -2.34 0.18
CA VAL A 328 -14.31 -1.51 0.18
C VAL A 328 -15.37 -2.22 1.00
N VAL A 329 -15.98 -1.52 1.95
CA VAL A 329 -17.11 -2.02 2.74
C VAL A 329 -18.34 -1.18 2.40
N LEU A 330 -19.37 -1.85 1.93
CA LEU A 330 -20.65 -1.27 1.57
C LEU A 330 -21.73 -1.81 2.50
N THR A 331 -22.69 -0.97 2.88
CA THR A 331 -23.88 -1.43 3.60
C THR A 331 -25.06 -1.54 2.64
N ALA A 332 -25.72 -2.69 2.63
CA ALA A 332 -26.89 -2.97 1.82
C ALA A 332 -28.04 -3.53 2.66
N ASP A 333 -29.27 -3.16 2.32
CA ASP A 333 -30.48 -3.61 2.99
C ASP A 333 -31.15 -4.72 2.15
N PRO A 334 -31.43 -5.91 2.71
CA PRO A 334 -32.15 -6.97 2.01
C PRO A 334 -33.63 -6.68 1.80
N THR A 335 -34.19 -5.67 2.49
CA THR A 335 -35.63 -5.39 2.47
C THR A 335 -36.15 -5.04 1.07
N GLY A 336 -37.13 -5.78 0.58
CA GLY A 336 -37.76 -5.56 -0.72
C GLY A 336 -37.01 -6.16 -1.90
N HIS A 337 -35.94 -6.96 -1.64
CA HIS A 337 -35.21 -7.67 -2.68
C HIS A 337 -35.49 -9.17 -2.62
N GLU A 338 -35.55 -9.80 -3.79
CA GLU A 338 -35.72 -11.26 -3.93
C GLU A 338 -34.38 -11.96 -3.65
N THR A 339 -34.46 -13.21 -3.16
CA THR A 339 -33.28 -14.06 -2.95
C THR A 339 -32.85 -14.73 -4.25
N GLY A 340 -31.56 -14.98 -4.39
CA GLY A 340 -30.97 -15.71 -5.51
C GLY A 340 -30.61 -14.86 -6.74
N GLU A 341 -30.94 -13.58 -6.77
CA GLU A 341 -30.60 -12.66 -7.86
C GLU A 341 -29.35 -11.83 -7.51
N ASP A 342 -28.51 -11.57 -8.52
CA ASP A 342 -27.37 -10.68 -8.39
C ASP A 342 -27.83 -9.22 -8.51
N LEU A 343 -27.63 -8.45 -7.45
CA LEU A 343 -27.95 -7.03 -7.39
C LEU A 343 -26.67 -6.22 -7.34
N GLN A 344 -26.59 -5.15 -8.12
CA GLN A 344 -25.46 -4.24 -8.08
C GLN A 344 -25.60 -3.28 -6.89
N LEU A 345 -24.58 -3.24 -6.01
CA LEU A 345 -24.47 -2.29 -4.91
C LEU A 345 -23.71 -1.03 -5.31
N ALA A 346 -22.65 -1.18 -6.11
CA ALA A 346 -21.87 -0.07 -6.60
C ALA A 346 -21.23 -0.39 -7.96
N ALA A 347 -20.90 0.65 -8.71
CA ALA A 347 -19.95 0.56 -9.82
C ALA A 347 -18.57 1.08 -9.37
N VAL A 348 -17.53 0.37 -9.79
CA VAL A 348 -16.13 0.77 -9.59
C VAL A 348 -15.53 1.13 -10.93
N GLU A 349 -14.97 2.31 -11.04
CA GLU A 349 -14.28 2.81 -12.22
C GLU A 349 -12.89 3.31 -11.81
N VAL A 350 -11.90 3.10 -12.68
CA VAL A 350 -10.54 3.63 -12.49
C VAL A 350 -10.29 4.67 -13.56
N VAL A 351 -9.80 5.83 -13.14
CA VAL A 351 -9.48 6.96 -14.02
C VAL A 351 -8.05 7.40 -13.77
N VAL A 352 -7.33 7.68 -14.83
CA VAL A 352 -6.00 8.27 -14.79
C VAL A 352 -6.08 9.64 -15.48
N PRO A 353 -5.77 10.74 -14.78
CA PRO A 353 -5.68 12.06 -15.42
C PRO A 353 -4.63 12.07 -16.53
N ASP A 354 -4.84 12.90 -17.55
CA ASP A 354 -3.87 13.06 -18.61
C ASP A 354 -2.52 13.57 -18.07
N PHE A 355 -1.47 12.85 -18.36
CA PHE A 355 -0.09 13.19 -18.00
C PHE A 355 0.88 13.03 -19.18
N GLY A 356 0.35 13.07 -20.42
CA GLY A 356 1.12 13.03 -21.66
C GLY A 356 1.54 11.63 -22.12
N ARG A 357 0.92 10.57 -21.58
CA ARG A 357 1.11 9.17 -22.00
C ARG A 357 -0.22 8.49 -22.31
N THR A 358 -0.20 7.57 -23.25
CA THR A 358 -1.37 6.74 -23.55
C THR A 358 -1.55 5.70 -22.44
N VAL A 359 -2.75 5.69 -21.82
CA VAL A 359 -3.12 4.73 -20.78
C VAL A 359 -4.31 3.92 -21.25
N ARG A 360 -4.17 2.59 -21.21
CA ARG A 360 -5.30 1.68 -21.43
C ARG A 360 -6.01 1.43 -20.10
N LEU A 361 -7.23 1.90 -19.98
CA LEU A 361 -8.06 1.75 -18.78
C LEU A 361 -8.98 0.53 -18.86
N PRO A 362 -9.24 -0.15 -17.73
CA PRO A 362 -10.22 -1.23 -17.67
C PRO A 362 -11.65 -0.70 -17.78
N ALA A 363 -12.56 -1.53 -18.23
CA ALA A 363 -13.99 -1.24 -18.12
C ALA A 363 -14.43 -1.19 -16.66
N PRO A 364 -15.44 -0.38 -16.30
CA PRO A 364 -16.02 -0.37 -14.97
C PRO A 364 -16.47 -1.75 -14.51
N ARG A 365 -16.35 -2.05 -13.21
CA ARG A 365 -16.71 -3.33 -12.61
C ARG A 365 -17.78 -3.13 -11.54
N PRO A 366 -18.82 -4.01 -11.50
CA PRO A 366 -19.82 -3.96 -10.46
C PRO A 366 -19.33 -4.60 -9.15
N VAL A 367 -19.75 -4.05 -8.01
CA VAL A 367 -19.82 -4.75 -6.74
C VAL A 367 -21.23 -5.30 -6.59
N LEU A 368 -21.35 -6.61 -6.42
CA LEU A 368 -22.61 -7.33 -6.45
C LEU A 368 -22.96 -7.86 -5.05
N VAL A 369 -24.25 -8.00 -4.78
CA VAL A 369 -24.79 -8.79 -3.66
C VAL A 369 -25.79 -9.78 -4.21
N ARG A 370 -25.85 -10.95 -3.59
CA ARG A 370 -26.90 -11.94 -3.78
C ARG A 370 -27.46 -12.28 -2.41
N TRP A 371 -28.72 -11.96 -2.19
CA TRP A 371 -29.40 -12.34 -0.97
C TRP A 371 -29.70 -13.83 -0.98
N THR A 372 -29.39 -14.53 0.08
CA THR A 372 -29.58 -15.98 0.18
C THR A 372 -30.17 -16.38 1.52
N ASP A 373 -31.06 -17.36 1.48
CA ASP A 373 -31.59 -18.04 2.66
C ASP A 373 -30.74 -19.26 3.04
N ASN A 374 -29.73 -19.60 2.21
CA ASN A 374 -28.82 -20.70 2.48
C ASN A 374 -27.68 -20.23 3.40
N PRO A 375 -27.62 -20.71 4.66
CA PRO A 375 -26.60 -20.32 5.61
C PRO A 375 -25.16 -20.71 5.18
N LEU A 376 -25.02 -21.80 4.41
CA LEU A 376 -23.71 -22.27 3.95
C LEU A 376 -23.08 -21.30 2.95
N ASP A 377 -23.89 -20.77 2.03
CA ASP A 377 -23.40 -19.79 1.04
C ASP A 377 -23.06 -18.46 1.75
N ALA A 378 -23.92 -18.03 2.68
CA ALA A 378 -23.73 -16.80 3.44
C ALA A 378 -22.52 -16.82 4.40
N SER A 379 -22.00 -18.00 4.75
CA SER A 379 -20.90 -18.15 5.71
C SER A 379 -19.51 -18.13 5.09
N ARG A 380 -19.40 -18.19 3.77
CA ARG A 380 -18.11 -18.19 3.06
C ARG A 380 -17.51 -16.78 3.06
N GLN A 381 -16.20 -16.69 3.25
CA GLN A 381 -15.47 -15.43 3.19
C GLN A 381 -14.54 -15.42 1.97
N HIS A 382 -14.48 -14.28 1.28
CA HIS A 382 -13.55 -14.13 0.15
C HIS A 382 -12.10 -14.22 0.63
N PRO A 383 -11.21 -15.02 -0.03
CA PRO A 383 -9.83 -15.22 0.40
C PRO A 383 -9.03 -13.93 0.60
N GLY A 384 -9.25 -12.90 -0.23
CA GLY A 384 -8.59 -11.60 -0.09
C GLY A 384 -9.02 -10.85 1.16
N VAL A 385 -10.31 -10.90 1.54
CA VAL A 385 -10.83 -10.31 2.79
C VAL A 385 -10.22 -11.03 3.98
N ARG A 386 -10.26 -12.38 3.98
CA ARG A 386 -9.65 -13.20 5.04
C ARG A 386 -8.16 -12.90 5.21
N ARG A 387 -7.42 -12.81 4.10
CA ARG A 387 -5.98 -12.50 4.13
C ARG A 387 -5.72 -11.16 4.82
N HIS A 388 -6.49 -10.14 4.50
CA HIS A 388 -6.34 -8.83 5.15
C HIS A 388 -6.65 -8.89 6.64
N GLU A 389 -7.70 -9.58 7.05
CA GLU A 389 -8.03 -9.78 8.46
C GLU A 389 -6.91 -10.50 9.23
N LEU A 390 -6.28 -11.50 8.62
CA LEU A 390 -5.13 -12.19 9.22
C LEU A 390 -3.95 -11.23 9.44
N TYR A 391 -3.66 -10.34 8.48
CA TYR A 391 -2.64 -9.30 8.67
C TYR A 391 -2.98 -8.36 9.82
N GLN A 392 -4.22 -7.88 9.89
CA GLN A 392 -4.67 -7.02 11.00
C GLN A 392 -4.55 -7.74 12.35
N GLN A 393 -4.92 -9.01 12.43
CA GLN A 393 -4.79 -9.79 13.65
C GLN A 393 -3.32 -10.01 14.04
N ALA A 394 -2.43 -10.27 13.07
CA ALA A 394 -1.00 -10.42 13.30
C ALA A 394 -0.39 -9.11 13.81
N SER A 395 -0.68 -7.97 13.18
CA SER A 395 -0.24 -6.64 13.61
C SER A 395 -0.73 -6.31 15.02
N ALA A 396 -2.01 -6.58 15.31
CA ALA A 396 -2.58 -6.37 16.64
C ALA A 396 -1.92 -7.28 17.70
N ALA A 397 -1.59 -8.53 17.37
CA ALA A 397 -0.89 -9.44 18.27
C ALA A 397 0.54 -8.94 18.57
N VAL A 398 1.28 -8.47 17.56
CA VAL A 398 2.61 -7.86 17.72
C VAL A 398 2.52 -6.63 18.62
N ALA A 399 1.58 -5.72 18.37
CA ALA A 399 1.40 -4.52 19.19
C ALA A 399 1.05 -4.87 20.66
N ARG A 400 0.26 -5.92 20.91
CA ARG A 400 -0.02 -6.41 22.28
C ARG A 400 1.21 -7.04 22.90
N ALA A 401 1.97 -7.85 22.15
CA ALA A 401 3.20 -8.46 22.64
C ALA A 401 4.22 -7.40 23.05
N HIS A 402 4.44 -6.38 22.22
CA HIS A 402 5.33 -5.27 22.54
C HIS A 402 4.89 -4.50 23.80
N ARG A 403 3.62 -4.09 23.88
CA ARG A 403 3.10 -3.41 25.08
C ARG A 403 3.23 -4.26 26.35
N ALA A 404 3.06 -5.58 26.25
CA ALA A 404 3.24 -6.49 27.37
C ALA A 404 4.73 -6.62 27.74
N TRP A 405 5.61 -6.70 26.74
CA TRP A 405 7.07 -6.75 26.96
C TRP A 405 7.59 -5.52 27.70
N LEU A 406 7.09 -4.34 27.42
CA LEU A 406 7.44 -3.09 28.12
C LEU A 406 7.11 -3.15 29.63
N ARG A 407 6.17 -3.99 30.05
CA ARG A 407 5.86 -4.22 31.48
C ARG A 407 6.84 -5.15 32.21
N ARG A 408 7.92 -5.56 31.53
CA ARG A 408 8.97 -6.41 32.09
C ARG A 408 8.41 -7.77 32.58
N ALA A 409 8.76 -8.18 33.82
CA ALA A 409 8.37 -9.48 34.35
C ALA A 409 6.85 -9.70 34.40
N GLU A 410 6.06 -8.66 34.71
CA GLU A 410 4.60 -8.75 34.80
C GLU A 410 3.94 -9.04 33.46
N GLY A 411 4.54 -8.59 32.36
CA GLY A 411 4.00 -8.77 31.01
C GLY A 411 4.53 -9.99 30.27
N ARG A 412 5.55 -10.68 30.78
CA ARG A 412 6.29 -11.72 30.05
C ARG A 412 5.41 -12.82 29.46
N ALA A 413 4.57 -13.42 30.28
CA ALA A 413 3.67 -14.49 29.81
C ALA A 413 2.67 -14.03 28.76
N THR A 414 2.25 -12.76 28.82
CA THR A 414 1.37 -12.17 27.79
C THR A 414 2.14 -11.91 26.51
N ALA A 415 3.36 -11.37 26.59
CA ALA A 415 4.21 -11.16 25.43
C ALA A 415 4.48 -12.48 24.70
N ASP A 416 4.79 -13.56 25.42
CA ASP A 416 5.03 -14.88 24.85
C ASP A 416 3.77 -15.42 24.13
N ARG A 417 2.58 -15.35 24.74
CA ARG A 417 1.33 -15.79 24.10
C ARG A 417 1.02 -15.01 22.83
N GLU A 418 1.17 -13.69 22.86
CA GLU A 418 0.85 -12.85 21.70
C GLU A 418 1.88 -13.04 20.58
N LEU A 419 3.15 -13.28 20.89
CA LEU A 419 4.17 -13.66 19.90
C LEU A 419 3.83 -15.01 19.25
N ALA A 420 3.48 -16.02 20.04
CA ALA A 420 3.06 -17.32 19.50
C ALA A 420 1.85 -17.19 18.59
N ARG A 421 0.89 -16.32 18.94
CA ARG A 421 -0.28 -16.01 18.10
C ARG A 421 0.15 -15.34 16.79
N ALA A 422 1.03 -14.36 16.83
CA ALA A 422 1.53 -13.68 15.63
C ALA A 422 2.25 -14.64 14.68
N LEU A 423 3.08 -15.55 15.23
CA LEU A 423 3.76 -16.60 14.47
C LEU A 423 2.78 -17.54 13.77
N ALA A 424 1.72 -17.97 14.46
CA ALA A 424 0.69 -18.83 13.88
C ALA A 424 -0.06 -18.13 12.74
N LEU A 425 -0.43 -16.86 12.92
CA LEU A 425 -1.11 -16.07 11.90
C LEU A 425 -0.22 -15.81 10.68
N ALA A 426 1.07 -15.51 10.88
CA ALA A 426 2.01 -15.33 9.79
C ALA A 426 2.27 -16.63 9.01
N ALA A 427 2.26 -17.79 9.68
CA ALA A 427 2.33 -19.08 9.04
C ALA A 427 1.07 -19.37 8.20
N GLU A 428 -0.13 -19.06 8.71
CA GLU A 428 -1.39 -19.19 7.96
C GLU A 428 -1.40 -18.27 6.73
N LEU A 429 -0.85 -17.05 6.83
CA LEU A 429 -0.67 -16.13 5.72
C LEU A 429 0.30 -16.63 4.65
N GLY A 430 1.23 -17.54 5.01
CA GLY A 430 2.33 -17.95 4.15
C GLY A 430 3.31 -16.82 3.84
N ASP A 431 3.40 -15.81 4.73
CA ASP A 431 4.28 -14.66 4.57
C ASP A 431 5.66 -14.95 5.16
N ALA A 432 6.60 -15.37 4.31
CA ALA A 432 7.94 -15.72 4.74
C ALA A 432 8.73 -14.55 5.32
N PRO A 433 8.72 -13.34 4.72
CA PRO A 433 9.36 -12.16 5.31
C PRO A 433 8.87 -11.83 6.73
N LEU A 434 7.56 -11.83 6.93
CA LEU A 434 6.97 -11.58 8.25
C LEU A 434 7.35 -12.68 9.25
N LEU A 435 7.32 -13.95 8.84
CA LEU A 435 7.76 -15.06 9.68
C LEU A 435 9.23 -14.93 10.09
N ASP A 436 10.10 -14.50 9.19
CA ASP A 436 11.52 -14.34 9.48
C ASP A 436 11.76 -13.21 10.48
N GLU A 437 11.02 -12.10 10.37
CA GLU A 437 11.10 -11.01 11.36
C GLU A 437 10.57 -11.44 12.74
N LEU A 438 9.45 -12.17 12.79
CA LEU A 438 8.92 -12.73 14.04
C LEU A 438 9.92 -13.70 14.71
N ARG A 439 10.58 -14.55 13.93
CA ARG A 439 11.60 -15.49 14.42
C ARG A 439 12.83 -14.80 14.98
N ARG A 440 13.17 -13.60 14.52
CA ARG A 440 14.30 -12.82 15.07
C ARG A 440 14.12 -12.47 16.53
N ILE A 441 12.88 -12.24 16.97
CA ILE A 441 12.58 -11.93 18.36
C ILE A 441 12.22 -13.17 19.19
N GLU A 442 12.08 -14.33 18.57
CA GLU A 442 11.81 -15.59 19.25
C GLU A 442 13.06 -16.13 19.94
N ALA A 443 12.90 -16.71 21.14
CA ALA A 443 14.02 -17.25 21.95
C ALA A 443 14.67 -18.47 21.27
N ALA A 444 13.85 -19.35 20.69
CA ALA A 444 14.28 -20.47 19.87
C ALA A 444 13.11 -20.84 18.95
N PRO A 445 13.37 -21.31 17.70
CA PRO A 445 12.36 -21.62 16.73
C PRO A 445 11.26 -22.54 17.28
N GLY A 446 10.00 -22.13 17.12
CA GLY A 446 8.82 -22.92 17.52
C GLY A 446 8.46 -22.85 19.01
N THR A 447 9.17 -22.05 19.81
CA THR A 447 8.86 -21.91 21.24
C THR A 447 7.75 -20.89 21.50
N GLY A 448 7.53 -19.93 20.60
CA GLY A 448 6.61 -18.82 20.80
C GLY A 448 7.01 -17.88 21.94
N ARG A 449 8.25 -18.02 22.45
CA ARG A 449 8.74 -17.25 23.60
C ARG A 449 9.61 -16.10 23.15
N VAL A 450 9.41 -14.94 23.75
CA VAL A 450 10.21 -13.76 23.46
C VAL A 450 11.65 -13.95 23.95
N ARG A 451 12.65 -13.63 23.13
CA ARG A 451 14.07 -13.72 23.44
C ARG A 451 14.43 -12.74 24.57
N ASP A 452 15.36 -13.14 25.44
CA ASP A 452 15.94 -12.23 26.42
C ASP A 452 16.92 -11.27 25.76
N GLY A 453 17.08 -10.07 26.36
CA GLY A 453 18.04 -9.06 25.89
C GLY A 453 17.62 -8.31 24.61
N LEU A 454 16.36 -8.43 24.16
CA LEU A 454 15.84 -7.60 23.08
C LEU A 454 15.92 -6.11 23.43
N LYS A 455 16.22 -5.30 22.41
CA LYS A 455 16.07 -3.84 22.44
C LYS A 455 14.68 -3.43 21.93
N ASP A 456 14.27 -2.20 22.25
CA ASP A 456 13.00 -1.64 21.71
C ASP A 456 13.00 -1.60 20.18
N VAL A 457 14.13 -1.27 19.56
CA VAL A 457 14.29 -1.23 18.10
C VAL A 457 13.95 -2.57 17.40
N ASP A 458 14.20 -3.71 18.05
CA ASP A 458 13.82 -5.01 17.48
C ASP A 458 12.30 -5.11 17.30
N TRP A 459 11.55 -4.56 18.26
CA TRP A 459 10.08 -4.45 18.17
C TRP A 459 9.64 -3.41 17.15
N GLN A 460 10.34 -2.27 17.06
CA GLN A 460 10.04 -1.23 16.08
C GLN A 460 10.15 -1.77 14.65
N HIS A 461 11.19 -2.55 14.33
CA HIS A 461 11.33 -3.24 13.05
C HIS A 461 10.18 -4.20 12.79
N LEU A 462 9.78 -4.99 13.79
CA LEU A 462 8.67 -5.92 13.64
C LEU A 462 7.34 -5.19 13.42
N ILE A 463 7.09 -4.07 14.11
CA ILE A 463 5.89 -3.24 13.91
C ILE A 463 5.85 -2.72 12.46
N LEU A 464 6.96 -2.22 11.93
CA LEU A 464 7.04 -1.83 10.52
C LEU A 464 6.72 -3.00 9.59
N SER A 465 7.31 -4.17 9.83
CA SER A 465 7.09 -5.36 8.98
C SER A 465 5.64 -5.83 8.98
N THR A 466 4.92 -5.70 10.12
CA THR A 466 3.50 -6.07 10.18
C THR A 466 2.58 -5.05 9.49
N ALA A 467 3.03 -3.82 9.29
CA ALA A 467 2.29 -2.78 8.59
C ALA A 467 2.44 -2.86 7.06
N MET A 468 3.48 -3.55 6.58
CA MET A 468 3.74 -3.80 5.17
C MET A 468 3.13 -5.14 4.78
N THR A 469 2.14 -5.13 3.92
CA THR A 469 1.46 -6.33 3.45
C THR A 469 1.99 -6.75 2.09
N THR A 470 2.31 -8.05 1.95
CA THR A 470 2.80 -8.60 0.68
C THR A 470 1.64 -9.07 -0.18
N PRO A 471 1.57 -8.75 -1.48
CA PRO A 471 0.57 -9.32 -2.36
C PRO A 471 0.73 -10.85 -2.40
N PRO A 472 -0.35 -11.63 -2.61
CA PRO A 472 -0.24 -13.06 -2.81
C PRO A 472 0.67 -13.33 -4.00
N ARG A 473 1.61 -14.29 -3.87
CA ARG A 473 2.44 -14.71 -5.01
C ARG A 473 1.52 -15.16 -6.13
N GLN A 474 1.53 -14.43 -7.24
CA GLN A 474 0.93 -14.96 -8.46
C GLN A 474 1.77 -16.19 -8.88
N PRO A 475 1.15 -17.32 -9.25
CA PRO A 475 1.87 -18.41 -9.88
C PRO A 475 2.59 -17.83 -11.10
N ALA A 476 3.89 -18.14 -11.24
CA ALA A 476 4.72 -17.64 -12.33
C ALA A 476 3.97 -17.84 -13.67
N ALA A 477 3.81 -16.75 -14.42
CA ALA A 477 3.21 -16.80 -15.76
C ALA A 477 4.09 -17.74 -16.62
N GLY A 478 3.65 -18.96 -16.86
CA GLY A 478 4.42 -19.96 -17.62
C GLY A 478 4.31 -21.39 -17.09
N ALA A 479 3.83 -21.63 -15.86
CA ALA A 479 3.39 -22.96 -15.51
C ALA A 479 2.06 -23.22 -16.23
N PRO A 480 1.93 -24.28 -17.08
CA PRO A 480 0.62 -24.65 -17.61
C PRO A 480 -0.28 -24.85 -16.39
N ALA A 481 -1.36 -24.04 -16.31
CA ALA A 481 -2.39 -24.25 -15.32
C ALA A 481 -2.80 -25.72 -15.46
N ALA A 482 -2.43 -26.55 -14.49
CA ALA A 482 -3.10 -27.80 -14.29
C ALA A 482 -4.56 -27.39 -14.08
N HIS A 483 -5.36 -27.52 -15.14
CA HIS A 483 -6.79 -27.42 -15.00
C HIS A 483 -7.14 -28.39 -13.87
N PRO A 484 -7.73 -27.92 -12.76
CA PRO A 484 -8.33 -28.87 -11.85
C PRO A 484 -9.30 -29.69 -12.72
N PRO A 485 -9.31 -31.01 -12.60
CA PRO A 485 -10.27 -31.82 -13.31
C PRO A 485 -11.63 -31.18 -13.04
N ALA A 486 -12.42 -30.98 -14.11
CA ALA A 486 -13.76 -30.40 -14.01
C ALA A 486 -14.44 -31.07 -12.82
N ALA A 487 -14.79 -30.27 -11.81
CA ALA A 487 -15.43 -30.77 -10.62
C ALA A 487 -16.74 -31.39 -11.08
N GLY A 488 -16.77 -32.72 -11.08
CA GLY A 488 -18.02 -33.45 -11.05
C GLY A 488 -18.81 -32.95 -9.83
N PRO A 489 -20.12 -33.16 -9.78
CA PRO A 489 -20.94 -32.67 -8.68
C PRO A 489 -20.25 -33.07 -7.36
N SER A 490 -19.86 -32.06 -6.59
CA SER A 490 -19.15 -32.25 -5.32
C SER A 490 -19.96 -33.19 -4.45
N ALA A 491 -19.35 -34.28 -4.04
CA ALA A 491 -19.95 -35.13 -3.00
C ALA A 491 -20.23 -34.25 -1.79
N PRO A 492 -21.31 -34.46 -1.04
CA PRO A 492 -21.58 -33.73 0.19
C PRO A 492 -20.37 -33.86 1.13
N PRO A 493 -19.99 -32.76 1.84
CA PRO A 493 -18.86 -32.77 2.75
C PRO A 493 -18.99 -33.90 3.78
N GLY A 494 -17.87 -34.56 4.08
CA GLY A 494 -17.84 -35.61 5.09
C GLY A 494 -18.12 -35.06 6.49
N PRO A 495 -18.49 -35.91 7.46
CA PRO A 495 -18.82 -35.46 8.84
C PRO A 495 -17.69 -34.73 9.55
N ASP A 496 -16.43 -34.89 9.13
CA ASP A 496 -15.25 -34.23 9.69
C ASP A 496 -15.02 -32.82 9.11
N GLU A 497 -15.75 -32.44 8.08
CA GLU A 497 -15.68 -31.13 7.42
C GLU A 497 -16.77 -30.15 7.88
N LEU A 498 -17.47 -30.47 8.95
CA LEU A 498 -18.55 -29.65 9.48
C LEU A 498 -18.22 -29.08 10.86
N ILE A 499 -18.73 -27.88 11.16
CA ILE A 499 -18.66 -27.24 12.46
C ILE A 499 -20.07 -26.97 13.00
N GLU A 500 -20.32 -27.24 14.29
CA GLU A 500 -21.58 -26.93 14.96
C GLU A 500 -21.46 -25.62 15.73
N CYS A 501 -22.44 -24.74 15.58
CA CYS A 501 -22.52 -23.49 16.34
C CYS A 501 -22.93 -23.76 17.78
N PRO A 502 -22.12 -23.35 18.79
CA PRO A 502 -22.45 -23.57 20.18
C PRO A 502 -23.65 -22.74 20.69
N GLY A 503 -24.13 -21.78 19.91
CA GLY A 503 -25.24 -20.91 20.28
C GLY A 503 -26.60 -21.40 19.80
N CYS A 504 -26.72 -21.84 18.53
CA CYS A 504 -28.01 -22.24 17.93
C CYS A 504 -27.98 -23.63 17.30
N ARG A 505 -26.88 -24.40 17.48
CA ARG A 505 -26.66 -25.75 16.91
C ARG A 505 -26.72 -25.83 15.39
N TRP A 506 -26.58 -24.71 14.70
CA TRP A 506 -26.41 -24.71 13.27
C TRP A 506 -25.14 -25.48 12.87
N ILE A 507 -25.25 -26.34 11.86
CA ILE A 507 -24.15 -27.12 11.33
C ILE A 507 -23.79 -26.58 9.95
N GLY A 508 -22.51 -26.25 9.72
CA GLY A 508 -22.00 -25.70 8.47
C GLY A 508 -20.58 -26.14 8.17
N PRO A 509 -20.01 -25.72 7.03
CA PRO A 509 -18.65 -26.04 6.66
C PRO A 509 -17.64 -25.69 7.74
N ALA A 510 -16.61 -26.51 7.92
CA ALA A 510 -15.57 -26.30 8.93
C ALA A 510 -14.77 -25.00 8.71
N ASP A 511 -14.79 -24.43 7.51
CA ASP A 511 -14.18 -23.14 7.18
C ASP A 511 -15.08 -21.93 7.45
N SER A 512 -16.31 -22.13 7.91
CA SER A 512 -17.24 -21.04 8.25
C SER A 512 -16.69 -20.16 9.36
N VAL A 513 -16.66 -18.86 9.11
CA VAL A 513 -16.21 -17.84 10.07
C VAL A 513 -17.35 -17.42 10.99
N TYR A 514 -18.57 -17.38 10.46
CA TYR A 514 -19.78 -17.01 11.19
C TYR A 514 -20.82 -18.12 11.11
N CYS A 515 -21.67 -18.18 12.13
CA CYS A 515 -22.83 -19.03 12.09
C CYS A 515 -23.80 -18.56 11.01
N GLY A 516 -24.11 -19.41 10.04
CA GLY A 516 -25.11 -19.16 9.01
C GLY A 516 -26.56 -19.38 9.49
N GLY A 517 -26.78 -19.77 10.75
CA GLY A 517 -28.10 -19.84 11.39
C GLY A 517 -28.50 -18.50 12.03
N ASP A 518 -29.63 -18.53 12.75
CA ASP A 518 -30.29 -17.33 13.28
C ASP A 518 -29.44 -16.48 14.26
N CYS A 519 -28.35 -17.01 14.81
CA CYS A 519 -27.56 -16.29 15.81
C CYS A 519 -26.40 -15.47 15.24
N GLY A 520 -25.98 -15.67 13.99
CA GLY A 520 -24.87 -14.93 13.34
C GLY A 520 -23.55 -14.93 14.09
N ARG A 521 -23.34 -15.88 15.03
CA ARG A 521 -22.21 -15.89 15.96
C ARG A 521 -20.90 -16.20 15.23
N LEU A 522 -19.81 -15.54 15.62
CA LEU A 522 -18.45 -15.85 15.16
C LEU A 522 -18.08 -17.27 15.62
N LEU A 523 -17.73 -18.17 14.69
CA LEU A 523 -17.39 -19.58 14.95
C LEU A 523 -15.88 -19.80 15.03
N LYS A 524 -15.08 -18.99 14.32
CA LYS A 524 -13.63 -19.02 14.35
C LYS A 524 -13.09 -17.64 14.72
N GLY A 525 -12.27 -17.57 15.75
CA GLY A 525 -11.54 -16.36 16.09
C GLY A 525 -11.78 -15.77 17.49
N ALA A 526 -12.36 -16.53 18.40
CA ALA A 526 -12.42 -16.15 19.80
C ALA A 526 -11.83 -17.27 20.67
N SER A 527 -10.52 -17.33 20.78
CA SER A 527 -9.84 -17.93 21.93
C SER A 527 -8.55 -17.18 22.20
#